data_098a7fbdfb78934ab22d041ef076c431
#
_entry.id   098a7fbdfb78934ab22d041ef076c431
#
_cell.length_a   1.000
_cell.length_b   1.000
_cell.length_c   1.000
_cell.angle_alpha   90.00
_cell.angle_beta   90.00
_cell.angle_gamma   90.00
#
_symmetry.space_group_name_H-M   'P 1'
#
loop_
_entity.id
_entity.type
_entity.pdbx_description
1 polymer ?
#
loop_
_entity_poly.entity_id
_entity_poly.type
_entity_poly.pdbx_seq_one_letter_code
_entity_poly.pdbx_strand_id
1 'polypeptide(L)'
;GHASALLYSMLHLTGFDVTIDDLKNFRQLNSRTPGHPEIEMTHGVDASSGPLGQGIPMATGMAMAEKFLASQYNKENFDIIDHYTYVLCGDGDMQEGVTYEAASLAGHLSLGKLIVLYDANKVTLDGPLSMSFSENVKKRYEACNWQVLEVKDGNDINEIHKAIKKGKKEQFKPTLIIVNTVIGFGSANQGTNKVHGAPLGKEDGKNAKLSYGFDHDEFYVPEEVYEDFKKKTIKRGKSKFNKWNNIIFLATIISSAFMKNK
;
A
#
# COMPACT_ATOMS: atom_id res chain seq x y z
N GLY A 1 -5.09 -0.26 7.31
CA GLY A 1 -6.44 0.30 7.54
C GLY A 1 -6.48 1.82 7.60
N HIS A 2 -5.52 2.44 8.30
CA HIS A 2 -5.50 3.90 8.52
C HIS A 2 -5.22 4.72 7.24
N ALA A 3 -4.72 4.11 6.17
CA ALA A 3 -4.53 4.76 4.86
C ALA A 3 -5.75 4.61 3.92
N SER A 4 -6.92 4.27 4.43
CA SER A 4 -8.13 3.98 3.65
C SER A 4 -8.53 5.10 2.70
N ALA A 5 -8.46 6.38 3.12
CA ALA A 5 -8.78 7.52 2.27
C ALA A 5 -7.87 7.60 1.03
N LEU A 6 -6.56 7.34 1.21
CA LEU A 6 -5.61 7.26 0.10
C LEU A 6 -5.98 6.10 -0.83
N LEU A 7 -6.24 4.90 -0.27
CA LEU A 7 -6.59 3.72 -1.05
C LEU A 7 -7.83 3.98 -1.91
N TYR A 8 -8.94 4.46 -1.34
CA TYR A 8 -10.17 4.70 -2.09
C TYR A 8 -10.01 5.77 -3.16
N SER A 9 -9.28 6.85 -2.85
CA SER A 9 -8.98 7.89 -3.83
C SER A 9 -8.16 7.33 -5.02
N MET A 10 -7.19 6.48 -4.74
CA MET A 10 -6.39 5.84 -5.79
C MET A 10 -7.20 4.80 -6.58
N LEU A 11 -8.10 4.04 -5.96
CA LEU A 11 -9.01 3.14 -6.66
C LEU A 11 -9.90 3.93 -7.63
N HIS A 12 -10.46 5.07 -7.19
CA HIS A 12 -11.22 5.97 -8.07
C HIS A 12 -10.38 6.44 -9.28
N LEU A 13 -9.21 7.01 -9.05
CA LEU A 13 -8.35 7.55 -10.10
C LEU A 13 -7.82 6.48 -11.07
N THR A 14 -7.63 5.25 -10.60
CA THR A 14 -7.12 4.14 -11.41
C THR A 14 -8.22 3.37 -12.14
N GLY A 15 -9.49 3.79 -12.02
CA GLY A 15 -10.61 3.29 -12.81
C GLY A 15 -11.28 2.04 -12.24
N PHE A 16 -11.15 1.78 -10.95
CA PHE A 16 -12.01 0.84 -10.24
C PHE A 16 -13.39 1.44 -10.02
N ASP A 17 -14.37 0.58 -9.70
CA ASP A 17 -15.75 0.99 -9.43
C ASP A 17 -15.89 1.67 -8.06
N VAL A 18 -15.23 2.82 -7.91
CA VAL A 18 -15.33 3.73 -6.76
C VAL A 18 -15.62 5.11 -7.31
N THR A 19 -16.80 5.64 -7.02
CA THR A 19 -17.25 6.93 -7.54
C THR A 19 -16.88 8.09 -6.63
N ILE A 20 -17.01 9.33 -7.11
CA ILE A 20 -16.89 10.54 -6.27
C ILE A 20 -17.94 10.53 -5.15
N ASP A 21 -19.16 10.02 -5.41
CA ASP A 21 -20.19 9.95 -4.39
C ASP A 21 -19.88 8.90 -3.32
N ASP A 22 -19.22 7.81 -3.67
CA ASP A 22 -18.68 6.87 -2.67
C ASP A 22 -17.62 7.56 -1.78
N LEU A 23 -16.73 8.38 -2.36
CA LEU A 23 -15.73 9.15 -1.61
C LEU A 23 -16.36 10.19 -0.69
N LYS A 24 -17.43 10.87 -1.12
CA LYS A 24 -18.21 11.82 -0.28
C LYS A 24 -18.88 11.12 0.92
N ASN A 25 -19.22 9.85 0.76
CA ASN A 25 -19.80 9.02 1.80
C ASN A 25 -18.76 8.24 2.63
N PHE A 26 -17.49 8.62 2.58
CA PHE A 26 -16.43 7.99 3.36
C PHE A 26 -16.78 7.92 4.86
N ARG A 27 -16.67 6.72 5.45
CA ARG A 27 -16.99 6.43 6.86
C ARG A 27 -18.45 6.64 7.26
N GLN A 28 -19.36 6.81 6.32
CA GLN A 28 -20.80 6.87 6.63
C GLN A 28 -21.39 5.47 6.77
N LEU A 29 -22.47 5.34 7.53
CA LEU A 29 -23.17 4.06 7.71
C LEU A 29 -23.61 3.51 6.34
N ASN A 30 -23.37 2.23 6.09
CA ASN A 30 -23.66 1.53 4.84
C ASN A 30 -22.92 2.06 3.59
N SER A 31 -21.87 2.84 3.79
CA SER A 31 -21.05 3.31 2.70
C SER A 31 -20.19 2.18 2.10
N ARG A 32 -19.95 2.24 0.79
CA ARG A 32 -18.98 1.38 0.10
C ARG A 32 -17.51 1.73 0.42
N THR A 33 -17.28 2.83 1.13
CA THR A 33 -15.96 3.29 1.58
C THR A 33 -15.91 3.37 3.10
N PRO A 34 -15.93 2.22 3.80
CA PRO A 34 -15.87 2.18 5.27
C PRO A 34 -14.58 2.79 5.80
N GLY A 35 -14.54 3.09 7.10
CA GLY A 35 -13.38 3.73 7.74
C GLY A 35 -12.08 2.94 7.60
N HIS A 36 -12.18 1.62 7.60
CA HIS A 36 -11.11 0.69 7.28
C HIS A 36 -11.50 -0.18 6.08
N PRO A 37 -10.56 -0.51 5.16
CA PRO A 37 -10.90 -1.26 3.96
C PRO A 37 -11.39 -2.67 4.27
N GLU A 38 -12.43 -3.09 3.54
CA GLU A 38 -12.97 -4.44 3.60
C GLU A 38 -13.10 -5.04 2.20
N ILE A 39 -12.60 -6.26 2.03
CA ILE A 39 -12.47 -6.91 0.72
C ILE A 39 -13.79 -7.10 -0.01
N GLU A 40 -14.90 -7.31 0.72
CA GLU A 40 -16.23 -7.53 0.14
C GLU A 40 -17.02 -6.23 -0.07
N MET A 41 -16.58 -5.13 0.53
CA MET A 41 -17.31 -3.85 0.49
C MET A 41 -16.87 -2.97 -0.67
N THR A 42 -15.57 -2.95 -0.97
CA THR A 42 -15.00 -2.03 -1.98
C THR A 42 -14.25 -2.82 -3.04
N HIS A 43 -14.70 -2.72 -4.28
CA HIS A 43 -14.02 -3.36 -5.41
C HIS A 43 -12.57 -2.83 -5.58
N GLY A 44 -11.62 -3.75 -5.60
CA GLY A 44 -10.19 -3.44 -5.71
C GLY A 44 -9.43 -3.43 -4.37
N VAL A 45 -10.10 -3.73 -3.26
CA VAL A 45 -9.44 -3.98 -1.98
C VAL A 45 -8.96 -5.44 -1.93
N ASP A 46 -7.67 -5.64 -1.73
CA ASP A 46 -7.04 -6.97 -1.70
C ASP A 46 -7.08 -7.62 -0.30
N ALA A 47 -7.24 -6.84 0.76
CA ALA A 47 -7.27 -7.34 2.13
C ALA A 47 -8.09 -6.43 3.05
N SER A 48 -8.92 -7.03 3.92
CA SER A 48 -9.54 -6.33 5.04
C SER A 48 -8.49 -6.01 6.09
N SER A 49 -8.39 -4.75 6.49
CA SER A 49 -7.42 -4.30 7.49
C SER A 49 -8.01 -3.19 8.35
N GLY A 50 -7.46 -2.99 9.54
CA GLY A 50 -7.95 -2.04 10.55
C GLY A 50 -7.35 -2.37 11.90
N PRO A 51 -7.54 -3.60 12.42
CA PRO A 51 -6.80 -4.03 13.60
C PRO A 51 -5.30 -3.93 13.36
N LEU A 52 -4.60 -3.25 14.25
CA LEU A 52 -3.18 -2.96 14.11
C LEU A 52 -2.32 -4.24 14.04
N GLY A 53 -1.23 -4.16 13.33
CA GLY A 53 -0.26 -5.24 13.18
C GLY A 53 -0.65 -6.36 12.22
N GLN A 54 -1.89 -6.43 11.72
CA GLN A 54 -2.32 -7.54 10.87
C GLN A 54 -1.95 -7.39 9.39
N GLY A 55 -1.78 -6.17 8.90
CA GLY A 55 -1.46 -5.91 7.49
C GLY A 55 -0.13 -6.53 7.06
N ILE A 56 0.91 -6.43 7.87
CA ILE A 56 2.24 -6.96 7.57
C ILE A 56 2.23 -8.50 7.51
N PRO A 57 1.64 -9.26 8.46
CA PRO A 57 1.48 -10.71 8.37
C PRO A 57 0.68 -11.16 7.13
N MET A 58 -0.44 -10.48 6.81
CA MET A 58 -1.20 -10.78 5.59
C MET A 58 -0.36 -10.60 4.33
N ALA A 59 0.36 -9.48 4.23
CA ALA A 59 1.28 -9.22 3.12
C ALA A 59 2.44 -10.23 3.05
N THR A 60 2.93 -10.68 4.21
CA THR A 60 3.92 -11.76 4.29
C THR A 60 3.35 -13.05 3.70
N GLY A 61 2.12 -13.43 4.05
CA GLY A 61 1.42 -14.57 3.48
C GLY A 61 1.23 -14.46 1.96
N MET A 62 0.85 -13.28 1.46
CA MET A 62 0.72 -13.01 0.01
C MET A 62 2.08 -13.15 -0.72
N ALA A 63 3.16 -12.63 -0.13
CA ALA A 63 4.50 -12.77 -0.71
C ALA A 63 5.03 -14.22 -0.66
N MET A 64 4.67 -14.98 0.38
CA MET A 64 4.94 -16.43 0.44
C MET A 64 4.18 -17.17 -0.67
N ALA A 65 2.90 -16.85 -0.87
CA ALA A 65 2.09 -17.44 -1.93
C ALA A 65 2.66 -17.12 -3.31
N GLU A 66 3.07 -15.87 -3.56
CA GLU A 66 3.74 -15.49 -4.81
C GLU A 66 4.98 -16.34 -5.06
N LYS A 67 5.87 -16.42 -4.09
CA LYS A 67 7.12 -17.19 -4.20
C LYS A 67 6.88 -18.67 -4.43
N PHE A 68 5.92 -19.25 -3.71
CA PHE A 68 5.54 -20.66 -3.87
C PHE A 68 4.94 -20.94 -5.26
N LEU A 69 3.94 -20.15 -5.67
CA LEU A 69 3.27 -20.32 -6.97
C LEU A 69 4.24 -20.06 -8.13
N ALA A 70 5.12 -19.08 -8.02
CA ALA A 70 6.16 -18.82 -9.00
C ALA A 70 7.07 -20.05 -9.18
N SER A 71 7.47 -20.70 -8.09
CA SER A 71 8.30 -21.90 -8.15
C SER A 71 7.61 -23.10 -8.82
N GLN A 72 6.29 -23.17 -8.73
CA GLN A 72 5.50 -24.26 -9.33
C GLN A 72 5.18 -24.01 -10.82
N TYR A 73 4.81 -22.79 -11.16
CA TYR A 73 4.18 -22.50 -12.44
C TYR A 73 5.07 -21.72 -13.42
N ASN A 74 6.05 -20.94 -12.96
CA ASN A 74 6.95 -20.24 -13.85
C ASN A 74 7.93 -21.21 -14.52
N LYS A 75 8.26 -20.95 -15.77
CA LYS A 75 9.25 -21.69 -16.58
C LYS A 75 10.16 -20.69 -17.27
N GLU A 76 11.26 -21.17 -17.80
CA GLU A 76 12.17 -20.34 -18.57
C GLU A 76 11.42 -19.59 -19.68
N ASN A 77 11.55 -18.27 -19.70
CA ASN A 77 10.84 -17.35 -20.59
C ASN A 77 9.29 -17.33 -20.47
N PHE A 78 8.75 -17.83 -19.35
CA PHE A 78 7.32 -17.98 -19.16
C PHE A 78 6.93 -17.69 -17.70
N ASP A 79 6.83 -16.40 -17.36
CA ASP A 79 6.47 -15.94 -16.02
C ASP A 79 4.98 -15.67 -15.93
N ILE A 80 4.26 -16.55 -15.22
CA ILE A 80 2.82 -16.40 -14.94
C ILE A 80 2.64 -15.63 -13.62
N ILE A 81 3.47 -15.93 -12.61
CA ILE A 81 3.42 -15.34 -11.29
C ILE A 81 4.66 -14.47 -11.08
N ASP A 82 4.48 -13.14 -11.12
CA ASP A 82 5.58 -12.18 -10.98
C ASP A 82 5.04 -10.84 -10.45
N HIS A 83 4.46 -10.84 -9.26
CA HIS A 83 3.95 -9.62 -8.63
C HIS A 83 4.71 -9.29 -7.35
N TYR A 84 4.72 -8.00 -7.02
CA TYR A 84 5.18 -7.49 -5.74
C TYR A 84 4.01 -7.34 -4.79
N THR A 85 4.26 -7.58 -3.51
CA THR A 85 3.32 -7.25 -2.43
C THR A 85 3.77 -5.97 -1.76
N TYR A 86 2.89 -4.96 -1.75
CA TYR A 86 3.11 -3.68 -1.07
C TYR A 86 2.19 -3.57 0.12
N VAL A 87 2.69 -3.03 1.22
CA VAL A 87 1.87 -2.74 2.39
C VAL A 87 2.23 -1.37 2.97
N LEU A 88 1.21 -0.64 3.42
CA LEU A 88 1.38 0.58 4.22
C LEU A 88 1.11 0.22 5.68
N CYS A 89 1.94 0.70 6.59
CA CYS A 89 1.75 0.52 8.03
C CYS A 89 2.15 1.79 8.77
N GLY A 90 1.64 1.95 9.97
CA GLY A 90 1.95 3.09 10.84
C GLY A 90 2.73 2.69 12.09
N ASP A 91 2.95 3.68 12.95
CA ASP A 91 3.67 3.51 14.22
C ASP A 91 3.00 2.47 15.14
N GLY A 92 1.67 2.43 15.18
CA GLY A 92 0.93 1.45 15.98
C GLY A 92 1.14 0.01 15.50
N ASP A 93 1.20 -0.21 14.18
CA ASP A 93 1.46 -1.55 13.63
C ASP A 93 2.84 -2.09 14.06
N MET A 94 3.83 -1.19 14.23
CA MET A 94 5.17 -1.56 14.64
C MET A 94 5.30 -1.96 16.11
N GLN A 95 4.27 -1.73 16.93
CA GLN A 95 4.22 -2.13 18.34
C GLN A 95 3.59 -3.52 18.54
N GLU A 96 2.90 -4.04 17.52
CA GLU A 96 2.20 -5.32 17.62
C GLU A 96 3.15 -6.52 17.54
N GLY A 97 2.96 -7.52 18.42
CA GLY A 97 3.81 -8.72 18.48
C GLY A 97 3.80 -9.53 17.19
N VAL A 98 2.63 -9.68 16.55
CA VAL A 98 2.49 -10.42 15.30
C VAL A 98 3.28 -9.78 14.14
N THR A 99 3.52 -8.49 14.18
CA THR A 99 4.40 -7.77 13.23
C THR A 99 5.85 -8.26 13.35
N TYR A 100 6.33 -8.52 14.58
CA TYR A 100 7.68 -9.04 14.83
C TYR A 100 7.84 -10.46 14.31
N GLU A 101 6.86 -11.31 14.56
CA GLU A 101 6.85 -12.69 14.08
C GLU A 101 6.87 -12.72 12.55
N ALA A 102 6.02 -11.92 11.91
CA ALA A 102 5.97 -11.80 10.46
C ALA A 102 7.27 -11.24 9.86
N ALA A 103 7.87 -10.22 10.49
CA ALA A 103 9.15 -9.66 10.03
C ALA A 103 10.28 -10.70 10.08
N SER A 104 10.38 -11.47 11.17
CA SER A 104 11.35 -12.55 11.31
C SER A 104 11.14 -13.63 10.24
N LEU A 105 9.90 -14.07 10.03
CA LEU A 105 9.56 -15.08 9.03
C LEU A 105 9.87 -14.60 7.60
N ALA A 106 9.47 -13.38 7.25
CA ALA A 106 9.70 -12.82 5.92
C ALA A 106 11.19 -12.71 5.57
N GLY A 107 12.02 -12.28 6.53
CA GLY A 107 13.45 -12.23 6.35
C GLY A 107 14.09 -13.62 6.22
N HIS A 108 13.66 -14.60 7.05
CA HIS A 108 14.10 -16.00 6.97
C HIS A 108 13.79 -16.60 5.59
N LEU A 109 12.58 -16.38 5.09
CA LEU A 109 12.14 -16.90 3.79
C LEU A 109 12.68 -16.08 2.59
N SER A 110 13.42 -15.02 2.83
CA SER A 110 13.99 -14.16 1.77
C SER A 110 12.94 -13.68 0.77
N LEU A 111 11.87 -13.04 1.28
CA LEU A 111 10.74 -12.59 0.46
C LEU A 111 11.05 -11.25 -0.26
N GLY A 112 11.93 -11.28 -1.27
CA GLY A 112 12.43 -10.07 -1.95
C GLY A 112 11.37 -9.25 -2.69
N LYS A 113 10.18 -9.78 -2.92
CA LYS A 113 9.06 -9.05 -3.53
C LYS A 113 8.09 -8.43 -2.50
N LEU A 114 8.39 -8.52 -1.20
CA LEU A 114 7.64 -7.84 -0.14
C LEU A 114 8.27 -6.48 0.12
N ILE A 115 7.49 -5.41 -0.06
CA ILE A 115 7.89 -4.01 0.18
C ILE A 115 6.92 -3.37 1.15
N VAL A 116 7.42 -3.02 2.34
CA VAL A 116 6.67 -2.36 3.40
C VAL A 116 7.05 -0.88 3.42
N LEU A 117 6.05 0.01 3.31
CA LEU A 117 6.20 1.44 3.52
C LEU A 117 5.66 1.77 4.91
N TYR A 118 6.54 2.22 5.79
CA TYR A 118 6.21 2.58 7.14
C TYR A 118 6.06 4.09 7.27
N ASP A 119 4.84 4.54 7.53
CA ASP A 119 4.49 5.93 7.86
C ASP A 119 4.96 6.24 9.29
N ALA A 120 6.16 6.80 9.39
CA ALA A 120 6.81 7.14 10.65
C ALA A 120 6.47 8.58 11.05
N ASN A 121 5.24 8.84 11.45
CA ASN A 121 4.77 10.16 11.85
C ASN A 121 4.95 10.47 13.34
N LYS A 122 5.37 9.48 14.14
CA LYS A 122 5.68 9.58 15.56
C LYS A 122 4.50 9.96 16.46
N VAL A 123 3.27 9.67 16.02
CA VAL A 123 2.05 9.97 16.76
C VAL A 123 1.18 8.71 16.84
N THR A 124 0.63 8.46 18.01
CA THR A 124 -0.40 7.45 18.27
C THR A 124 -1.73 8.11 18.59
N LEU A 125 -2.77 7.31 18.85
CA LEU A 125 -4.10 7.83 19.19
C LEU A 125 -4.06 8.74 20.44
N ASP A 126 -3.28 8.37 21.45
CA ASP A 126 -3.26 9.02 22.76
C ASP A 126 -2.20 10.13 22.88
N GLY A 127 -1.25 10.20 21.95
CA GLY A 127 -0.20 11.20 21.99
C GLY A 127 1.06 10.86 21.21
N PRO A 128 2.19 11.47 21.59
CA PRO A 128 3.48 11.17 20.93
C PRO A 128 3.87 9.69 21.10
N LEU A 129 4.42 9.11 20.05
CA LEU A 129 4.89 7.72 20.03
C LEU A 129 5.83 7.40 21.20
N SER A 130 6.66 8.36 21.63
CA SER A 130 7.61 8.21 22.73
C SER A 130 6.99 7.88 24.09
N MET A 131 5.67 8.00 24.24
CA MET A 131 4.98 7.58 25.46
C MET A 131 4.96 6.07 25.66
N SER A 132 4.99 5.29 24.57
CA SER A 132 4.84 3.83 24.64
C SER A 132 5.90 3.08 23.82
N PHE A 133 6.68 3.75 22.98
CA PHE A 133 7.57 3.09 22.05
C PHE A 133 8.91 3.83 21.89
N SER A 134 10.01 3.14 22.14
CA SER A 134 11.36 3.69 22.10
C SER A 134 12.34 2.83 21.28
N GLU A 135 11.83 1.86 20.54
CA GLU A 135 12.66 0.95 19.77
C GLU A 135 13.32 1.61 18.54
N ASN A 136 14.44 1.04 18.14
CA ASN A 136 15.04 1.32 16.85
C ASN A 136 14.51 0.33 15.80
N VAL A 137 13.40 0.67 15.17
CA VAL A 137 12.73 -0.16 14.14
C VAL A 137 13.69 -0.55 13.02
N LYS A 138 14.55 0.38 12.56
CA LYS A 138 15.57 0.09 11.55
C LYS A 138 16.46 -1.08 11.95
N LYS A 139 17.09 -0.99 13.11
CA LYS A 139 18.00 -2.05 13.61
C LYS A 139 17.28 -3.38 13.81
N ARG A 140 16.03 -3.35 14.26
CA ARG A 140 15.23 -4.57 14.42
C ARG A 140 14.98 -5.26 13.09
N TYR A 141 14.56 -4.55 12.06
CA TYR A 141 14.32 -5.12 10.73
C TYR A 141 15.64 -5.56 10.05
N GLU A 142 16.71 -4.80 10.22
CA GLU A 142 18.05 -5.21 9.77
C GLU A 142 18.49 -6.53 10.42
N ALA A 143 18.24 -6.71 11.72
CA ALA A 143 18.51 -7.96 12.45
C ALA A 143 17.64 -9.13 11.95
N CYS A 144 16.45 -8.86 11.43
CA CYS A 144 15.60 -9.83 10.76
C CYS A 144 15.97 -10.08 9.29
N ASN A 145 17.14 -9.63 8.82
CA ASN A 145 17.63 -9.78 7.45
C ASN A 145 16.81 -9.02 6.39
N TRP A 146 16.26 -7.87 6.72
CA TRP A 146 15.60 -6.98 5.77
C TRP A 146 16.57 -5.95 5.18
N GLN A 147 16.28 -5.51 3.95
CA GLN A 147 16.79 -4.24 3.46
C GLN A 147 15.98 -3.12 4.11
N VAL A 148 16.65 -2.14 4.73
CA VAL A 148 15.98 -0.97 5.30
C VAL A 148 16.43 0.29 4.59
N LEU A 149 15.49 1.07 4.09
CA LEU A 149 15.67 2.34 3.41
C LEU A 149 14.96 3.43 4.17
N GLU A 150 15.45 4.66 4.07
CA GLU A 150 14.84 5.82 4.72
C GLU A 150 14.52 6.90 3.68
N VAL A 151 13.34 7.47 3.80
CA VAL A 151 12.87 8.67 3.10
C VAL A 151 12.75 9.77 4.15
N LYS A 152 13.46 10.86 3.97
CA LYS A 152 13.54 11.93 4.98
C LYS A 152 12.31 12.81 4.99
N ASP A 153 11.71 13.03 3.83
CA ASP A 153 10.51 13.83 3.64
C ASP A 153 9.45 13.04 2.88
N GLY A 154 8.37 12.66 3.58
CA GLY A 154 7.24 11.93 3.01
C GLY A 154 6.43 12.73 1.97
N ASN A 155 6.69 14.03 1.82
CA ASN A 155 6.12 14.85 0.76
C ASN A 155 7.00 14.88 -0.51
N ASP A 156 8.24 14.37 -0.46
CA ASP A 156 9.08 14.22 -1.66
C ASP A 156 8.77 12.89 -2.38
N ILE A 157 7.85 12.99 -3.35
CA ILE A 157 7.46 11.85 -4.20
C ILE A 157 8.66 11.23 -4.93
N ASN A 158 9.70 12.03 -5.27
CA ASN A 158 10.87 11.52 -5.95
C ASN A 158 11.75 10.68 -5.02
N GLU A 159 11.89 11.06 -3.75
CA GLU A 159 12.58 10.22 -2.75
C GLU A 159 11.86 8.89 -2.56
N ILE A 160 10.53 8.92 -2.38
CA ILE A 160 9.70 7.71 -2.24
C ILE A 160 9.88 6.81 -3.48
N HIS A 161 9.78 7.38 -4.69
CA HIS A 161 9.95 6.65 -5.93
C HIS A 161 11.35 5.99 -6.05
N LYS A 162 12.40 6.70 -5.67
CA LYS A 162 13.78 6.17 -5.65
C LYS A 162 13.92 5.02 -4.66
N ALA A 163 13.32 5.15 -3.47
CA ALA A 163 13.34 4.10 -2.45
C ALA A 163 12.59 2.84 -2.94
N ILE A 164 11.40 2.98 -3.51
CA ILE A 164 10.65 1.85 -4.09
C ILE A 164 11.46 1.18 -5.21
N LYS A 165 12.05 1.95 -6.12
CA LYS A 165 12.93 1.40 -7.17
C LYS A 165 14.11 0.62 -6.59
N LYS A 166 14.71 1.09 -5.51
CA LYS A 166 15.82 0.41 -4.84
C LYS A 166 15.32 -0.88 -4.17
N GLY A 167 14.16 -0.84 -3.51
CA GLY A 167 13.51 -2.03 -2.94
C GLY A 167 13.24 -3.10 -4.00
N LYS A 168 12.74 -2.71 -5.17
CA LYS A 168 12.49 -3.64 -6.29
C LYS A 168 13.75 -4.27 -6.90
N LYS A 169 14.92 -3.72 -6.67
CA LYS A 169 16.20 -4.32 -7.11
C LYS A 169 16.71 -5.39 -6.16
N GLU A 170 16.24 -5.37 -4.91
CA GLU A 170 16.59 -6.38 -3.92
C GLU A 170 15.76 -7.65 -4.18
N GLN A 171 16.42 -8.76 -4.42
CA GLN A 171 15.76 -10.02 -4.80
C GLN A 171 15.70 -11.04 -3.65
N PHE A 172 16.53 -10.86 -2.62
CA PHE A 172 16.73 -11.87 -1.58
C PHE A 172 16.33 -11.40 -0.19
N LYS A 173 15.97 -10.13 -0.03
CA LYS A 173 15.55 -9.56 1.24
C LYS A 173 14.25 -8.80 1.06
N PRO A 174 13.26 -8.95 1.95
CA PRO A 174 12.14 -8.03 2.01
C PRO A 174 12.66 -6.61 2.31
N THR A 175 11.93 -5.59 1.86
CA THR A 175 12.34 -4.19 2.02
C THR A 175 11.38 -3.45 2.93
N LEU A 176 11.93 -2.80 3.96
CA LEU A 176 11.24 -1.78 4.74
C LEU A 176 11.69 -0.39 4.26
N ILE A 177 10.75 0.47 3.91
CA ILE A 177 11.00 1.88 3.60
C ILE A 177 10.38 2.72 4.71
N ILE A 178 11.21 3.30 5.57
CA ILE A 178 10.79 4.21 6.64
C ILE A 178 10.58 5.58 6.01
N VAL A 179 9.34 6.03 5.98
CA VAL A 179 8.95 7.32 5.40
C VAL A 179 8.61 8.28 6.53
N ASN A 180 9.44 9.28 6.74
CA ASN A 180 9.17 10.29 7.76
C ASN A 180 8.09 11.25 7.26
N THR A 181 6.99 11.31 7.98
CA THR A 181 5.82 12.13 7.64
C THR A 181 5.40 13.01 8.80
N VAL A 182 4.44 13.88 8.56
CA VAL A 182 3.78 14.68 9.59
C VAL A 182 2.29 14.41 9.49
N ILE A 183 1.70 13.79 10.52
CA ILE A 183 0.25 13.55 10.55
C ILE A 183 -0.52 14.87 10.43
N GLY A 184 -1.56 14.92 9.60
CA GLY A 184 -2.37 16.12 9.38
C GLY A 184 -1.59 17.29 8.78
N PHE A 185 -0.59 17.01 7.93
CA PHE A 185 0.24 18.01 7.27
C PHE A 185 -0.61 19.14 6.67
N GLY A 186 -0.22 20.37 6.91
CA GLY A 186 -0.93 21.57 6.45
C GLY A 186 -2.08 22.02 7.36
N SER A 187 -2.51 21.23 8.33
CA SER A 187 -3.53 21.61 9.32
C SER A 187 -2.95 22.42 10.48
N ALA A 188 -3.79 23.17 11.18
CA ALA A 188 -3.39 23.89 12.39
C ALA A 188 -2.94 22.96 13.53
N ASN A 189 -3.40 21.70 13.52
CA ASN A 189 -3.06 20.68 14.51
C ASN A 189 -2.11 19.60 13.97
N GLN A 190 -1.39 19.88 12.88
CA GLN A 190 -0.43 18.92 12.31
C GLN A 190 0.59 18.44 13.34
N GLY A 191 1.02 17.21 13.23
CA GLY A 191 2.02 16.60 14.13
C GLY A 191 1.48 16.27 15.53
N THR A 192 0.17 16.36 15.75
CA THR A 192 -0.45 16.04 17.03
C THR A 192 -1.50 14.93 16.90
N ASN A 193 -1.84 14.30 18.02
CA ASN A 193 -2.90 13.28 18.06
C ASN A 193 -4.32 13.84 17.83
N LYS A 194 -4.52 15.15 17.85
CA LYS A 194 -5.81 15.78 17.57
C LYS A 194 -6.35 15.50 16.16
N VAL A 195 -5.46 15.19 15.23
CA VAL A 195 -5.83 14.83 13.85
C VAL A 195 -5.76 13.33 13.57
N HIS A 196 -5.49 12.52 14.59
CA HIS A 196 -5.46 11.08 14.45
C HIS A 196 -6.90 10.51 14.46
N GLY A 197 -7.39 10.12 13.30
CA GLY A 197 -8.75 9.58 13.13
C GLY A 197 -9.87 10.61 13.33
N ALA A 198 -9.55 11.88 13.52
CA ALA A 198 -10.50 12.96 13.67
C ALA A 198 -10.53 13.83 12.40
N PRO A 199 -11.73 14.27 11.94
CA PRO A 199 -11.84 15.18 10.81
C PRO A 199 -11.25 16.55 11.17
N LEU A 200 -10.55 17.20 10.22
CA LEU A 200 -9.99 18.54 10.41
C LEU A 200 -11.07 19.59 10.64
N GLY A 201 -12.30 19.32 10.18
CA GLY A 201 -13.35 20.32 10.11
C GLY A 201 -13.24 21.19 8.86
N LYS A 202 -14.30 21.94 8.58
CA LYS A 202 -14.44 22.67 7.30
C LYS A 202 -13.38 23.73 7.11
N GLU A 203 -13.12 24.52 8.14
CA GLU A 203 -12.19 25.67 8.07
C GLU A 203 -10.73 25.21 7.99
N ASP A 204 -10.31 24.31 8.89
CA ASP A 204 -8.94 23.79 8.91
C ASP A 204 -8.64 22.95 7.65
N GLY A 205 -9.61 22.15 7.19
CA GLY A 205 -9.50 21.42 5.92
C GLY A 205 -9.31 22.33 4.71
N LYS A 206 -10.02 23.50 4.67
CA LYS A 206 -9.80 24.52 3.64
C LYS A 206 -8.39 25.11 3.72
N ASN A 207 -7.94 25.47 4.92
CA ASN A 207 -6.61 26.03 5.13
C ASN A 207 -5.51 25.03 4.75
N ALA A 208 -5.67 23.76 5.09
CA ALA A 208 -4.76 22.69 4.68
C ALA A 208 -4.67 22.59 3.15
N LYS A 209 -5.81 22.60 2.44
CA LYS A 209 -5.83 22.61 0.96
C LYS A 209 -5.08 23.81 0.38
N LEU A 210 -5.30 25.00 0.92
CA LEU A 210 -4.59 26.20 0.49
C LEU A 210 -3.07 26.10 0.71
N SER A 211 -2.64 25.49 1.82
CA SER A 211 -1.21 25.26 2.10
C SER A 211 -0.55 24.32 1.07
N TYR A 212 -1.32 23.45 0.43
CA TYR A 212 -0.86 22.59 -0.69
C TYR A 212 -0.87 23.31 -2.04
N GLY A 213 -1.34 24.55 -2.10
CA GLY A 213 -1.58 25.27 -3.36
C GLY A 213 -2.83 24.80 -4.12
N PHE A 214 -3.76 24.13 -3.44
CA PHE A 214 -4.97 23.56 -4.04
C PHE A 214 -6.21 24.38 -3.63
N ASP A 215 -6.55 25.38 -4.43
CA ASP A 215 -7.70 26.27 -4.22
C ASP A 215 -8.84 25.89 -5.17
N HIS A 216 -9.48 24.75 -4.88
CA HIS A 216 -10.63 24.25 -5.62
C HIS A 216 -11.71 23.76 -4.65
N ASP A 217 -12.91 23.52 -5.16
CA ASP A 217 -14.00 22.94 -4.39
C ASP A 217 -13.66 21.56 -3.82
N GLU A 218 -14.44 21.11 -2.86
CA GLU A 218 -14.32 19.77 -2.29
C GLU A 218 -14.58 18.72 -3.39
N PHE A 219 -13.79 17.65 -3.37
CA PHE A 219 -13.84 16.53 -4.34
C PHE A 219 -13.61 16.94 -5.81
N TYR A 220 -13.15 18.15 -6.07
CA TYR A 220 -12.73 18.51 -7.42
C TYR A 220 -11.43 17.80 -7.79
N VAL A 221 -11.42 17.20 -8.98
CA VAL A 221 -10.21 16.62 -9.59
C VAL A 221 -10.05 17.25 -10.97
N PRO A 222 -8.91 17.88 -11.28
CA PRO A 222 -8.66 18.43 -12.61
C PRO A 222 -8.74 17.35 -13.70
N GLU A 223 -9.31 17.71 -14.86
CA GLU A 223 -9.48 16.76 -15.98
C GLU A 223 -8.13 16.18 -16.47
N GLU A 224 -7.07 17.00 -16.45
CA GLU A 224 -5.73 16.53 -16.81
C GLU A 224 -5.21 15.40 -15.89
N VAL A 225 -5.66 15.33 -14.63
CA VAL A 225 -5.33 14.24 -13.72
C VAL A 225 -6.00 12.95 -14.18
N TYR A 226 -7.29 13.00 -14.52
CA TYR A 226 -8.00 11.83 -15.08
C TYR A 226 -7.37 11.34 -16.38
N GLU A 227 -7.03 12.25 -17.30
CA GLU A 227 -6.39 11.90 -18.56
C GLU A 227 -4.98 11.30 -18.34
N ASP A 228 -4.22 11.80 -17.37
CA ASP A 228 -2.91 11.24 -17.02
C ASP A 228 -3.04 9.82 -16.46
N PHE A 229 -3.94 9.58 -15.52
CA PHE A 229 -4.23 8.24 -14.98
C PHE A 229 -4.74 7.28 -16.06
N LYS A 230 -5.66 7.73 -16.91
CA LYS A 230 -6.18 6.95 -18.04
C LYS A 230 -5.04 6.50 -18.98
N LYS A 231 -4.15 7.42 -19.32
CA LYS A 231 -3.04 7.18 -20.24
C LYS A 231 -1.92 6.34 -19.62
N LYS A 232 -1.47 6.69 -18.42
CA LYS A 232 -0.27 6.10 -17.80
C LYS A 232 -0.59 4.85 -16.97
N THR A 233 -1.75 4.77 -16.35
CA THR A 233 -2.10 3.69 -15.42
C THR A 233 -3.12 2.72 -16.02
N ILE A 234 -4.31 3.19 -16.36
CA ILE A 234 -5.41 2.31 -16.82
C ILE A 234 -5.04 1.61 -18.14
N LYS A 235 -4.57 2.34 -19.13
CA LYS A 235 -4.17 1.78 -20.42
C LYS A 235 -3.02 0.79 -20.28
N ARG A 236 -2.03 1.10 -19.43
CA ARG A 236 -0.92 0.20 -19.12
C ARG A 236 -1.40 -1.05 -18.41
N GLY A 237 -2.28 -0.91 -17.42
CA GLY A 237 -2.87 -2.04 -16.68
C GLY A 237 -3.61 -3.00 -17.62
N LYS A 238 -4.50 -2.47 -18.47
CA LYS A 238 -5.22 -3.27 -19.49
C LYS A 238 -4.25 -4.00 -20.44
N SER A 239 -3.20 -3.33 -20.89
CA SER A 239 -2.19 -3.96 -21.76
C SER A 239 -1.46 -5.11 -21.05
N LYS A 240 -1.07 -4.93 -19.79
CA LYS A 240 -0.43 -5.97 -18.98
C LYS A 240 -1.36 -7.15 -18.72
N PHE A 241 -2.61 -6.88 -18.38
CA PHE A 241 -3.64 -7.90 -18.17
C PHE A 241 -3.88 -8.73 -19.41
N ASN A 242 -4.04 -8.10 -20.57
CA ASN A 242 -4.22 -8.81 -21.85
C ASN A 242 -3.00 -9.69 -22.19
N LYS A 243 -1.78 -9.17 -21.95
CA LYS A 243 -0.57 -9.97 -22.15
C LYS A 243 -0.54 -11.20 -21.25
N TRP A 244 -0.88 -11.03 -19.96
CA TRP A 244 -0.94 -12.12 -19.00
C TRP A 244 -2.01 -13.17 -19.37
N ASN A 245 -3.21 -12.74 -19.76
CA ASN A 245 -4.27 -13.65 -20.23
C ASN A 245 -3.83 -14.47 -21.46
N ASN A 246 -3.12 -13.86 -22.41
CA ASN A 246 -2.60 -14.58 -23.56
C ASN A 246 -1.57 -15.65 -23.15
N ILE A 247 -0.73 -15.36 -22.15
CA ILE A 247 0.22 -16.33 -21.61
C ILE A 247 -0.53 -17.52 -20.98
N ILE A 248 -1.53 -17.25 -20.13
CA ILE A 248 -2.36 -18.29 -19.50
C ILE A 248 -3.07 -19.15 -20.56
N PHE A 249 -3.66 -18.51 -21.56
CA PHE A 249 -4.36 -19.21 -22.65
C PHE A 249 -3.43 -20.15 -23.41
N LEU A 250 -2.22 -19.70 -23.77
CA LEU A 250 -1.21 -20.53 -24.42
C LEU A 250 -0.77 -21.71 -23.53
N ALA A 251 -0.57 -21.48 -22.25
CA ALA A 251 -0.23 -22.54 -21.28
C ALA A 251 -1.32 -23.62 -21.23
N THR A 252 -2.57 -23.21 -21.20
CA THR A 252 -3.72 -24.12 -21.16
C THR A 252 -3.80 -24.99 -22.43
N ILE A 253 -3.60 -24.40 -23.61
CA ILE A 253 -3.58 -25.13 -24.89
C ILE A 253 -2.45 -26.15 -24.92
N ILE A 254 -1.24 -25.75 -24.54
CA ILE A 254 -0.06 -26.63 -24.52
C ILE A 254 -0.31 -27.82 -23.57
N SER A 255 -0.80 -27.54 -22.36
CA SER A 255 -1.11 -28.59 -21.37
C SER A 255 -2.16 -29.57 -21.87
N SER A 256 -3.23 -29.08 -22.54
CA SER A 256 -4.30 -29.93 -23.09
C SER A 256 -3.84 -30.78 -24.28
N ALA A 257 -2.92 -30.25 -25.09
CA ALA A 257 -2.33 -31.02 -26.20
C ALA A 257 -1.42 -32.15 -25.72
N PHE A 258 -0.66 -31.93 -24.64
CA PHE A 258 0.17 -32.95 -24.00
C PHE A 258 -0.66 -34.07 -23.35
N MET A 259 -1.83 -33.74 -22.78
CA MET A 259 -2.70 -34.74 -22.13
C MET A 259 -3.47 -35.61 -23.16
N LYS A 260 -3.68 -35.14 -24.37
CA LYS A 260 -4.34 -35.94 -25.46
C LYS A 260 -3.41 -36.95 -26.15
N ASN A 261 -2.11 -36.81 -25.94
CA ASN A 261 -1.09 -37.67 -26.54
C ASN A 261 -0.50 -38.72 -25.55
N LYS A 262 -1.13 -38.91 -24.41
CA LYS A 262 -0.92 -39.99 -23.45
C LYS A 262 -2.17 -40.87 -23.37
#